data_5fcda7efd956e4438a1fb587dba842db
#
_entry.id   5fcda7efd956e4438a1fb587dba842db
#
_cell.length_a   1.000
_cell.length_b   1.000
_cell.length_c   1.000
_cell.angle_alpha   90.00
_cell.angle_beta   90.00
_cell.angle_gamma   90.00
#
_symmetry.space_group_name_H-M   'P 1'
#
loop_
_entity.id
_entity.type
_entity.pdbx_description
1 polymer ?
#
loop_
_entity_poly.entity_id
_entity_poly.type
_entity_poly.pdbx_seq_one_letter_code
_entity_poly.pdbx_strand_id
1 'polypeptide(L)'
;MGETQRAFHSGWRGLSRLAEPGEPLLPPSARLRVGALVAGCAVLVIVPGVLFAGQRTAGPFDHAVDAPIVAWFTGHHRIARWLVAPGSLYPAIAISAVIVAACLLAGRLNGALLSAAAVPVAEVFSEKLFKPLVDRTLLGGISYPSGHTTAIVALAAVLTVLVLGPLMRPRARPARVLILAVAYAAVACVVLGLIGLRWHYFTDTVGGAAVGIGTVAGLALILDSRFARRLLTRSREQPTSPVHFTC
;
A
#
# COMPACT_ATOMS: atom_id res chain seq x y z
N MET A 1 5.62 -26.91 41.20
CA MET A 1 6.37 -25.77 40.59
C MET A 1 6.73 -26.05 39.12
N GLY A 2 5.81 -26.40 38.24
CA GLY A 2 6.14 -26.84 36.88
C GLY A 2 5.35 -26.21 35.72
N GLU A 3 4.12 -25.78 35.93
CA GLU A 3 3.27 -25.32 34.84
C GLU A 3 3.38 -23.81 34.56
N THR A 4 3.50 -23.00 35.59
CA THR A 4 3.71 -21.55 35.46
C THR A 4 5.04 -21.19 34.79
N GLN A 5 6.11 -21.96 35.03
CA GLN A 5 7.40 -21.77 34.38
C GLN A 5 7.36 -22.15 32.88
N ARG A 6 6.62 -23.17 32.49
CA ARG A 6 6.46 -23.55 31.08
C ARG A 6 5.63 -22.54 30.30
N ALA A 7 4.57 -21.96 30.87
CA ALA A 7 3.77 -20.92 30.27
C ALA A 7 4.60 -19.65 30.10
N PHE A 8 5.44 -19.27 31.05
CA PHE A 8 6.33 -18.11 30.96
C PHE A 8 7.39 -18.27 29.85
N HIS A 9 8.01 -19.44 29.74
CA HIS A 9 8.99 -19.76 28.69
C HIS A 9 8.37 -19.91 27.29
N SER A 10 7.08 -20.27 27.17
CA SER A 10 6.39 -20.30 25.89
C SER A 10 6.03 -18.88 25.39
N GLY A 11 5.67 -17.97 26.29
CA GLY A 11 5.45 -16.55 25.99
C GLY A 11 6.72 -15.84 25.51
N TRP A 12 7.85 -16.10 26.16
CA TRP A 12 9.14 -15.51 25.74
C TRP A 12 9.65 -16.04 24.40
N ARG A 13 9.39 -17.31 24.07
CA ARG A 13 9.71 -17.87 22.75
C ARG A 13 8.84 -17.29 21.64
N GLY A 14 7.61 -16.84 21.93
CA GLY A 14 6.77 -16.08 21.02
C GLY A 14 7.34 -14.67 20.72
N LEU A 15 7.81 -13.99 21.77
CA LEU A 15 8.40 -12.65 21.65
C LEU A 15 9.79 -12.66 20.99
N SER A 16 10.60 -13.71 21.21
CA SER A 16 11.90 -13.82 20.53
C SER A 16 11.77 -14.06 19.03
N ARG A 17 10.71 -14.71 18.56
CA ARG A 17 10.41 -14.83 17.12
C ARG A 17 10.03 -13.49 16.49
N LEU A 18 9.45 -12.54 17.24
CA LEU A 18 9.21 -11.17 16.76
C LEU A 18 10.50 -10.35 16.68
N ALA A 19 11.56 -10.76 17.37
CA ALA A 19 12.87 -10.11 17.32
C ALA A 19 13.77 -10.66 16.20
N GLU A 20 13.39 -11.77 15.54
CA GLU A 20 14.10 -12.23 14.35
C GLU A 20 13.88 -11.23 13.20
N PRO A 21 14.91 -10.95 12.38
CA PRO A 21 14.75 -10.08 11.22
C PRO A 21 13.64 -10.64 10.33
N GLY A 22 12.59 -9.85 10.10
CA GLY A 22 11.47 -10.25 9.24
C GLY A 22 11.95 -10.61 7.83
N GLU A 23 11.29 -11.54 7.16
CA GLU A 23 11.64 -11.95 5.80
C GLU A 23 11.57 -10.78 4.80
N PRO A 24 12.45 -10.75 3.76
CA PRO A 24 12.45 -9.69 2.78
C PRO A 24 11.12 -9.64 2.01
N LEU A 25 10.61 -8.43 1.78
CA LEU A 25 9.38 -8.17 1.02
C LEU A 25 9.62 -8.27 -0.48
N LEU A 26 10.82 -7.83 -0.93
CA LEU A 26 11.19 -7.71 -2.32
C LEU A 26 12.43 -8.58 -2.62
N PRO A 27 12.44 -9.30 -3.75
CA PRO A 27 13.66 -9.97 -4.21
C PRO A 27 14.73 -8.91 -4.52
N PRO A 28 16.02 -9.18 -4.23
CA PRO A 28 17.11 -8.21 -4.46
C PRO A 28 17.16 -7.67 -5.89
N SER A 29 16.85 -8.50 -6.89
CA SER A 29 16.80 -8.13 -8.31
C SER A 29 15.66 -7.16 -8.66
N ALA A 30 14.63 -7.03 -7.81
CA ALA A 30 13.51 -6.12 -8.05
C ALA A 30 13.74 -4.71 -7.46
N ARG A 31 14.70 -4.53 -6.55
CA ARG A 31 14.86 -3.27 -5.80
C ARG A 31 15.07 -2.06 -6.69
N LEU A 32 15.92 -2.17 -7.71
CA LEU A 32 16.15 -1.07 -8.66
C LEU A 32 14.88 -0.73 -9.44
N ARG A 33 14.13 -1.74 -9.91
CA ARG A 33 12.87 -1.54 -10.62
C ARG A 33 11.81 -0.89 -9.73
N VAL A 34 11.74 -1.31 -8.48
CA VAL A 34 10.83 -0.71 -7.48
C VAL A 34 11.24 0.73 -7.17
N GLY A 35 12.54 1.03 -7.09
CA GLY A 35 13.04 2.40 -6.98
C GLY A 35 12.64 3.27 -8.18
N ALA A 36 12.78 2.76 -9.40
CA ALA A 36 12.32 3.43 -10.60
C ALA A 36 10.80 3.64 -10.62
N LEU A 37 10.02 2.65 -10.11
CA LEU A 37 8.57 2.79 -9.95
C LEU A 37 8.23 3.92 -8.97
N VAL A 38 8.90 4.04 -7.83
CA VAL A 38 8.71 5.15 -6.88
C VAL A 38 8.98 6.49 -7.55
N ALA A 39 10.09 6.61 -8.30
CA ALA A 39 10.40 7.83 -9.04
C ALA A 39 9.33 8.15 -10.10
N GLY A 40 8.86 7.16 -10.85
CA GLY A 40 7.77 7.32 -11.81
C GLY A 40 6.46 7.76 -11.15
N CYS A 41 6.09 7.18 -10.01
CA CYS A 41 4.93 7.60 -9.23
C CYS A 41 5.07 9.05 -8.75
N ALA A 42 6.27 9.45 -8.27
CA ALA A 42 6.51 10.84 -7.88
C ALA A 42 6.31 11.81 -9.05
N VAL A 43 6.80 11.48 -10.24
CA VAL A 43 6.55 12.28 -11.46
C VAL A 43 5.07 12.35 -11.79
N LEU A 44 4.34 11.21 -11.73
CA LEU A 44 2.90 11.15 -11.99
C LEU A 44 2.04 11.89 -10.96
N VAL A 45 2.57 12.21 -9.80
CA VAL A 45 1.88 13.04 -8.79
C VAL A 45 2.25 14.51 -8.97
N ILE A 46 3.55 14.80 -9.09
CA ILE A 46 4.06 16.16 -9.08
C ILE A 46 3.72 16.90 -10.38
N VAL A 47 3.94 16.27 -11.54
CA VAL A 47 3.71 16.96 -12.83
C VAL A 47 2.23 17.34 -13.01
N PRO A 48 1.26 16.42 -12.87
CA PRO A 48 -0.15 16.82 -12.91
C PRO A 48 -0.52 17.78 -11.78
N GLY A 49 0.03 17.59 -10.56
CA GLY A 49 -0.20 18.50 -9.44
C GLY A 49 0.16 19.94 -9.77
N VAL A 50 1.31 20.17 -10.42
CA VAL A 50 1.73 21.51 -10.87
C VAL A 50 0.80 22.03 -11.99
N LEU A 51 0.44 21.18 -12.96
CA LEU A 51 -0.42 21.55 -14.07
C LEU A 51 -1.85 21.88 -13.64
N PHE A 52 -2.34 21.24 -12.58
CA PHE A 52 -3.70 21.40 -12.08
C PHE A 52 -3.80 22.36 -10.89
N ALA A 53 -2.67 22.95 -10.46
CA ALA A 53 -2.65 23.86 -9.31
C ALA A 53 -3.68 24.99 -9.46
N GLY A 54 -4.56 25.11 -8.46
CA GLY A 54 -5.62 26.13 -8.42
C GLY A 54 -6.75 25.95 -9.44
N GLN A 55 -6.80 24.84 -10.22
CA GLN A 55 -7.89 24.61 -11.19
C GLN A 55 -9.22 24.36 -10.47
N ARG A 56 -10.28 24.92 -11.03
CA ARG A 56 -11.65 24.83 -10.49
C ARG A 56 -12.65 24.19 -11.44
N THR A 57 -12.20 23.78 -12.62
CA THR A 57 -13.02 23.16 -13.68
C THR A 57 -12.29 21.96 -14.28
N ALA A 58 -13.07 21.03 -14.84
CA ALA A 58 -12.51 19.91 -15.59
C ALA A 58 -11.71 20.40 -16.80
N GLY A 59 -10.54 19.81 -17.02
CA GLY A 59 -9.86 19.94 -18.31
C GLY A 59 -10.58 19.14 -19.40
N PRO A 60 -10.25 19.37 -20.69
CA PRO A 60 -10.89 18.65 -21.81
C PRO A 60 -10.77 17.13 -21.70
N PHE A 61 -9.64 16.64 -21.19
CA PHE A 61 -9.39 15.22 -20.99
C PHE A 61 -10.30 14.62 -19.89
N ASP A 62 -10.36 15.26 -18.71
CA ASP A 62 -11.26 14.83 -17.64
C ASP A 62 -12.71 14.86 -18.10
N HIS A 63 -13.12 15.92 -18.79
CA HIS A 63 -14.48 16.04 -19.31
C HIS A 63 -14.82 14.88 -20.28
N ALA A 64 -13.90 14.51 -21.17
CA ALA A 64 -14.12 13.43 -22.12
C ALA A 64 -14.24 12.06 -21.45
N VAL A 65 -13.44 11.80 -20.39
CA VAL A 65 -13.47 10.52 -19.66
C VAL A 65 -14.62 10.46 -18.68
N ASP A 66 -14.89 11.54 -17.96
CA ASP A 66 -15.86 11.56 -16.87
C ASP A 66 -17.31 11.60 -17.36
N ALA A 67 -17.58 12.29 -18.48
CA ALA A 67 -18.95 12.50 -18.97
C ALA A 67 -19.75 11.20 -19.18
N PRO A 68 -19.26 10.15 -19.86
CA PRO A 68 -19.99 8.92 -20.05
C PRO A 68 -20.19 8.16 -18.73
N ILE A 69 -19.21 8.20 -17.81
CA ILE A 69 -19.31 7.56 -16.49
C ILE A 69 -20.40 8.25 -15.65
N VAL A 70 -20.36 9.58 -15.59
CA VAL A 70 -21.37 10.37 -14.87
C VAL A 70 -22.77 10.14 -15.45
N ALA A 71 -22.91 10.10 -16.79
CA ALA A 71 -24.17 9.82 -17.43
C ALA A 71 -24.75 8.47 -17.04
N TRP A 72 -23.91 7.42 -16.98
CA TRP A 72 -24.33 6.07 -16.56
C TRP A 72 -24.81 6.04 -15.10
N PHE A 73 -24.13 6.77 -14.19
CA PHE A 73 -24.49 6.84 -12.78
C PHE A 73 -25.65 7.82 -12.48
N THR A 74 -26.12 8.59 -13.46
CA THR A 74 -27.32 9.43 -13.31
C THR A 74 -28.51 8.55 -12.99
N GLY A 75 -29.14 8.75 -11.82
CA GLY A 75 -30.18 7.86 -11.28
C GLY A 75 -29.68 6.66 -10.47
N HIS A 76 -28.39 6.35 -10.50
CA HIS A 76 -27.79 5.18 -9.80
C HIS A 76 -26.84 5.57 -8.65
N HIS A 77 -27.04 6.74 -8.03
CA HIS A 77 -26.13 7.26 -6.97
C HIS A 77 -25.96 6.32 -5.77
N ARG A 78 -26.99 5.49 -5.45
CA ARG A 78 -26.87 4.50 -4.38
C ARG A 78 -25.81 3.45 -4.71
N ILE A 79 -25.78 2.97 -5.95
CA ILE A 79 -24.77 2.01 -6.42
C ILE A 79 -23.38 2.66 -6.33
N ALA A 80 -23.21 3.88 -6.85
CA ALA A 80 -21.93 4.58 -6.78
C ALA A 80 -21.41 4.73 -5.34
N ARG A 81 -22.26 5.04 -4.36
CA ARG A 81 -21.89 5.12 -2.94
C ARG A 81 -21.39 3.79 -2.38
N TRP A 82 -22.02 2.67 -2.73
CA TRP A 82 -21.55 1.35 -2.33
C TRP A 82 -20.21 0.99 -2.96
N LEU A 83 -19.99 1.37 -4.22
CA LEU A 83 -18.72 1.14 -4.91
C LEU A 83 -17.57 1.93 -4.27
N VAL A 84 -17.81 3.12 -3.77
CA VAL A 84 -16.79 3.97 -3.12
C VAL A 84 -16.46 3.51 -1.71
N ALA A 85 -17.38 2.84 -1.01
CA ALA A 85 -17.25 2.51 0.40
C ALA A 85 -15.91 1.82 0.78
N PRO A 86 -15.37 0.83 0.03
CA PRO A 86 -14.11 0.19 0.38
C PRO A 86 -12.89 1.12 0.40
N GLY A 87 -12.93 2.22 -0.37
CA GLY A 87 -11.88 3.24 -0.40
C GLY A 87 -11.98 4.29 0.71
N SER A 88 -13.09 4.31 1.47
CA SER A 88 -13.25 5.22 2.60
C SER A 88 -12.30 4.84 3.75
N LEU A 89 -11.88 5.83 4.54
CA LEU A 89 -10.83 5.67 5.55
C LEU A 89 -11.10 4.52 6.53
N TYR A 90 -12.28 4.44 7.14
CA TYR A 90 -12.59 3.39 8.13
C TYR A 90 -12.61 1.98 7.54
N PRO A 91 -13.29 1.69 6.41
CA PRO A 91 -13.19 0.40 5.73
C PRO A 91 -11.75 0.06 5.30
N ALA A 92 -11.00 1.01 4.79
CA ALA A 92 -9.61 0.78 4.41
C ALA A 92 -8.73 0.40 5.61
N ILE A 93 -8.90 1.06 6.76
CA ILE A 93 -8.23 0.70 8.02
C ILE A 93 -8.66 -0.69 8.50
N ALA A 94 -9.95 -1.02 8.44
CA ALA A 94 -10.44 -2.34 8.83
C ALA A 94 -9.85 -3.46 7.95
N ILE A 95 -9.81 -3.26 6.63
CA ILE A 95 -9.17 -4.20 5.69
C ILE A 95 -7.67 -4.31 6.00
N SER A 96 -7.00 -3.18 6.23
CA SER A 96 -5.58 -3.17 6.63
C SER A 96 -5.34 -3.98 7.91
N ALA A 97 -6.18 -3.83 8.93
CA ALA A 97 -6.09 -4.57 10.19
C ALA A 97 -6.24 -6.09 9.98
N VAL A 98 -7.13 -6.52 9.09
CA VAL A 98 -7.27 -7.96 8.72
C VAL A 98 -5.98 -8.46 8.06
N ILE A 99 -5.38 -7.69 7.14
CA ILE A 99 -4.13 -8.07 6.48
C ILE A 99 -2.99 -8.13 7.51
N VAL A 100 -2.90 -7.16 8.43
CA VAL A 100 -1.94 -7.15 9.53
C VAL A 100 -2.07 -8.41 10.38
N ALA A 101 -3.29 -8.74 10.82
CA ALA A 101 -3.55 -9.93 11.61
C ALA A 101 -3.13 -11.22 10.87
N ALA A 102 -3.48 -11.34 9.59
CA ALA A 102 -3.08 -12.46 8.74
C ALA A 102 -1.54 -12.57 8.62
N CYS A 103 -0.84 -11.45 8.46
CA CYS A 103 0.62 -11.42 8.43
C CYS A 103 1.23 -11.85 9.78
N LEU A 104 0.70 -11.37 10.90
CA LEU A 104 1.19 -11.74 12.24
C LEU A 104 0.97 -13.22 12.53
N LEU A 105 -0.20 -13.76 12.20
CA LEU A 105 -0.50 -15.18 12.33
C LEU A 105 0.42 -16.05 11.45
N ALA A 106 0.83 -15.54 10.30
CA ALA A 106 1.79 -16.19 9.42
C ALA A 106 3.26 -15.95 9.81
N GLY A 107 3.56 -15.24 10.90
CA GLY A 107 4.91 -14.90 11.35
C GLY A 107 5.63 -13.88 10.45
N ARG A 108 4.90 -13.08 9.65
CA ARG A 108 5.43 -12.16 8.63
C ARG A 108 5.47 -10.72 9.15
N LEU A 109 6.45 -10.41 10.00
CA LEU A 109 6.53 -9.10 10.66
C LEU A 109 6.66 -7.94 9.67
N ASN A 110 7.54 -8.04 8.66
CA ASN A 110 7.69 -6.97 7.66
C ASN A 110 6.41 -6.76 6.84
N GLY A 111 5.68 -7.84 6.55
CA GLY A 111 4.37 -7.76 5.91
C GLY A 111 3.34 -7.05 6.79
N ALA A 112 3.32 -7.34 8.09
CA ALA A 112 2.44 -6.68 9.05
C ALA A 112 2.78 -5.18 9.18
N LEU A 113 4.07 -4.83 9.27
CA LEU A 113 4.52 -3.43 9.35
C LEU A 113 4.18 -2.66 8.07
N LEU A 114 4.41 -3.26 6.90
CA LEU A 114 4.02 -2.67 5.62
C LEU A 114 2.52 -2.40 5.58
N SER A 115 1.71 -3.40 5.93
CA SER A 115 0.24 -3.28 5.92
C SER A 115 -0.28 -2.23 6.90
N ALA A 116 0.30 -2.17 8.10
CA ALA A 116 -0.10 -1.20 9.12
C ALA A 116 0.25 0.25 8.73
N ALA A 117 1.39 0.46 8.05
CA ALA A 117 1.88 1.78 7.70
C ALA A 117 1.33 2.30 6.36
N ALA A 118 0.98 1.41 5.41
CA ALA A 118 0.69 1.77 4.04
C ALA A 118 -0.43 2.81 3.90
N VAL A 119 -1.62 2.52 4.44
CA VAL A 119 -2.77 3.42 4.31
C VAL A 119 -2.55 4.73 5.09
N PRO A 120 -2.18 4.73 6.38
CA PRO A 120 -1.97 5.98 7.10
C PRO A 120 -0.91 6.90 6.47
N VAL A 121 0.21 6.35 6.01
CA VAL A 121 1.28 7.15 5.38
C VAL A 121 0.82 7.71 4.03
N ALA A 122 0.13 6.89 3.20
CA ALA A 122 -0.38 7.34 1.92
C ALA A 122 -1.46 8.44 2.09
N GLU A 123 -2.34 8.31 3.10
CA GLU A 123 -3.33 9.34 3.43
C GLU A 123 -2.69 10.63 3.91
N VAL A 124 -1.62 10.57 4.71
CA VAL A 124 -0.87 11.77 5.12
C VAL A 124 -0.31 12.48 3.88
N PHE A 125 0.28 11.76 2.93
CA PHE A 125 0.76 12.37 1.68
C PHE A 125 -0.38 12.98 0.86
N SER A 126 -1.48 12.25 0.68
CA SER A 126 -2.63 12.73 -0.08
C SER A 126 -3.27 13.94 0.58
N GLU A 127 -3.72 13.81 1.83
CA GLU A 127 -4.60 14.76 2.49
C GLU A 127 -3.85 15.96 3.10
N LYS A 128 -2.64 15.75 3.62
CA LYS A 128 -1.90 16.77 4.37
C LYS A 128 -0.80 17.45 3.56
N LEU A 129 -0.28 16.79 2.53
CA LEU A 129 0.80 17.34 1.72
C LEU A 129 0.27 17.80 0.35
N PHE A 130 -0.23 16.88 -0.49
CA PHE A 130 -0.56 17.22 -1.87
C PHE A 130 -1.85 18.03 -2.02
N LYS A 131 -2.92 17.72 -1.31
CA LYS A 131 -4.17 18.48 -1.40
C LYS A 131 -3.99 19.99 -1.15
N PRO A 132 -3.37 20.42 -0.04
CA PRO A 132 -3.19 21.86 0.20
C PRO A 132 -2.19 22.51 -0.76
N LEU A 133 -1.21 21.75 -1.30
CA LEU A 133 -0.24 22.29 -2.25
C LEU A 133 -0.83 22.50 -3.65
N VAL A 134 -1.73 21.61 -4.09
CA VAL A 134 -2.30 21.67 -5.45
C VAL A 134 -3.55 22.56 -5.48
N ASP A 135 -4.36 22.56 -4.43
CA ASP A 135 -5.61 23.35 -4.31
C ASP A 135 -6.54 23.21 -5.52
N ARG A 136 -6.56 22.04 -6.17
CA ARG A 136 -7.53 21.75 -7.23
C ARG A 136 -8.88 21.47 -6.61
N THR A 137 -9.96 22.06 -7.14
CA THR A 137 -11.30 21.88 -6.56
C THR A 137 -12.31 21.33 -7.55
N LEU A 138 -13.28 20.58 -7.01
CA LEU A 138 -14.47 20.10 -7.69
C LEU A 138 -15.68 20.31 -6.78
N LEU A 139 -16.69 21.04 -7.28
CA LEU A 139 -17.91 21.39 -6.52
C LEU A 139 -17.63 21.98 -5.12
N GLY A 140 -16.56 22.74 -4.99
CA GLY A 140 -16.16 23.40 -3.74
C GLY A 140 -15.31 22.55 -2.79
N GLY A 141 -15.07 21.27 -3.08
CA GLY A 141 -14.17 20.40 -2.32
C GLY A 141 -12.79 20.27 -2.98
N ILE A 142 -11.72 20.13 -2.19
CA ILE A 142 -10.37 19.89 -2.72
C ILE A 142 -10.33 18.46 -3.30
N SER A 143 -9.91 18.33 -4.57
CA SER A 143 -10.06 17.08 -5.31
C SER A 143 -8.76 16.32 -5.57
N TYR A 144 -7.62 16.98 -5.79
CA TYR A 144 -6.37 16.33 -6.17
C TYR A 144 -5.36 16.22 -5.03
N PRO A 145 -4.73 15.04 -4.86
CA PRO A 145 -5.11 13.74 -5.42
C PRO A 145 -6.29 13.12 -4.66
N SER A 146 -6.90 12.06 -5.21
CA SER A 146 -8.02 11.37 -4.57
C SER A 146 -7.58 10.51 -3.38
N GLY A 147 -8.01 10.85 -2.16
CA GLY A 147 -7.73 10.06 -0.94
C GLY A 147 -8.34 8.65 -0.99
N HIS A 148 -9.62 8.51 -1.38
CA HIS A 148 -10.25 7.19 -1.52
C HIS A 148 -9.49 6.27 -2.48
N THR A 149 -9.03 6.80 -3.61
CA THR A 149 -8.21 6.03 -4.55
C THR A 149 -6.85 5.71 -3.94
N THR A 150 -6.24 6.66 -3.25
CA THR A 150 -4.98 6.46 -2.53
C THR A 150 -5.08 5.28 -1.56
N ALA A 151 -6.11 5.24 -0.72
CA ALA A 151 -6.31 4.18 0.28
C ALA A 151 -6.52 2.80 -0.37
N ILE A 152 -7.45 2.67 -1.32
CA ILE A 152 -7.76 1.38 -1.93
C ILE A 152 -6.60 0.85 -2.79
N VAL A 153 -5.87 1.73 -3.47
CA VAL A 153 -4.69 1.35 -4.25
C VAL A 153 -3.52 0.98 -3.34
N ALA A 154 -3.33 1.66 -2.21
CA ALA A 154 -2.33 1.26 -1.22
C ALA A 154 -2.61 -0.17 -0.71
N LEU A 155 -3.87 -0.51 -0.40
CA LEU A 155 -4.26 -1.88 -0.02
C LEU A 155 -3.97 -2.90 -1.13
N ALA A 156 -4.35 -2.60 -2.38
CA ALA A 156 -4.08 -3.47 -3.53
C ALA A 156 -2.57 -3.65 -3.76
N ALA A 157 -1.77 -2.59 -3.60
CA ALA A 157 -0.31 -2.64 -3.71
C ALA A 157 0.32 -3.46 -2.58
N VAL A 158 -0.16 -3.33 -1.33
CA VAL A 158 0.25 -4.19 -0.21
C VAL A 158 -0.02 -5.66 -0.54
N LEU A 159 -1.23 -6.00 -0.98
CA LEU A 159 -1.57 -7.37 -1.39
C LEU A 159 -0.67 -7.85 -2.52
N THR A 160 -0.34 -6.98 -3.48
CA THR A 160 0.58 -7.31 -4.58
C THR A 160 1.97 -7.67 -4.06
N VAL A 161 2.55 -6.86 -3.17
CA VAL A 161 3.85 -7.14 -2.54
C VAL A 161 3.81 -8.45 -1.75
N LEU A 162 2.77 -8.68 -0.95
CA LEU A 162 2.64 -9.87 -0.11
C LEU A 162 2.42 -11.15 -0.92
N VAL A 163 1.65 -11.06 -2.00
CA VAL A 163 1.25 -12.21 -2.85
C VAL A 163 2.33 -12.57 -3.86
N LEU A 164 3.02 -11.57 -4.44
CA LEU A 164 4.10 -11.79 -5.40
C LEU A 164 5.47 -11.93 -4.75
N GLY A 165 5.60 -11.58 -3.47
CA GLY A 165 6.84 -11.72 -2.70
C GLY A 165 7.30 -13.19 -2.60
N PRO A 166 8.57 -13.43 -2.22
CA PRO A 166 9.22 -14.74 -2.23
C PRO A 166 8.56 -15.80 -1.34
N LEU A 167 7.61 -15.40 -0.51
CA LEU A 167 7.04 -16.20 0.58
C LEU A 167 5.83 -17.06 0.21
N MET A 168 5.24 -16.87 -0.97
CA MET A 168 4.09 -17.69 -1.37
C MET A 168 4.52 -18.92 -2.18
N ARG A 169 4.02 -20.09 -1.76
CA ARG A 169 4.29 -21.38 -2.41
C ARG A 169 3.84 -21.35 -3.88
N PRO A 170 4.60 -21.95 -4.82
CA PRO A 170 4.24 -22.00 -6.26
C PRO A 170 2.85 -22.56 -6.54
N ARG A 171 2.39 -23.54 -5.75
CA ARG A 171 1.06 -24.17 -5.87
C ARG A 171 -0.12 -23.24 -5.57
N ALA A 172 0.10 -22.06 -4.96
CA ALA A 172 -0.94 -21.08 -4.65
C ALA A 172 -1.25 -20.12 -5.83
N ARG A 173 -0.80 -20.42 -7.06
CA ARG A 173 -0.99 -19.54 -8.23
C ARG A 173 -2.45 -19.11 -8.46
N PRO A 174 -3.47 -20.01 -8.45
CA PRO A 174 -4.85 -19.60 -8.67
C PRO A 174 -5.36 -18.66 -7.56
N ALA A 175 -5.02 -18.93 -6.29
CA ALA A 175 -5.39 -18.04 -5.19
C ALA A 175 -4.74 -16.66 -5.32
N ARG A 176 -3.48 -16.57 -5.79
CA ARG A 176 -2.80 -15.30 -6.07
C ARG A 176 -3.55 -14.48 -7.11
N VAL A 177 -3.89 -15.11 -8.22
CA VAL A 177 -4.63 -14.45 -9.31
C VAL A 177 -5.98 -13.95 -8.81
N LEU A 178 -6.71 -14.78 -8.06
CA LEU A 178 -8.00 -14.39 -7.50
C LEU A 178 -7.88 -13.20 -6.53
N ILE A 179 -6.95 -13.24 -5.60
CA ILE A 179 -6.73 -12.14 -4.63
C ILE A 179 -6.43 -10.83 -5.36
N LEU A 180 -5.53 -10.85 -6.34
CA LEU A 180 -5.18 -9.66 -7.10
C LEU A 180 -6.32 -9.20 -8.00
N ALA A 181 -7.04 -10.12 -8.64
CA ALA A 181 -8.20 -9.78 -9.47
C ALA A 181 -9.28 -9.08 -8.64
N VAL A 182 -9.61 -9.59 -7.45
CA VAL A 182 -10.58 -8.97 -6.52
C VAL A 182 -10.08 -7.61 -6.05
N ALA A 183 -8.80 -7.49 -5.66
CA ALA A 183 -8.23 -6.23 -5.21
C ALA A 183 -8.29 -5.14 -6.29
N TYR A 184 -7.88 -5.45 -7.52
CA TYR A 184 -7.90 -4.48 -8.61
C TYR A 184 -9.31 -4.23 -9.17
N ALA A 185 -10.21 -5.19 -9.10
CA ALA A 185 -11.64 -4.96 -9.37
C ALA A 185 -12.24 -3.97 -8.37
N ALA A 186 -11.90 -4.10 -7.08
CA ALA A 186 -12.32 -3.13 -6.06
C ALA A 186 -11.76 -1.72 -6.34
N VAL A 187 -10.49 -1.60 -6.77
CA VAL A 187 -9.93 -0.32 -7.21
C VAL A 187 -10.74 0.28 -8.35
N ALA A 188 -11.03 -0.49 -9.40
CA ALA A 188 -11.83 -0.02 -10.53
C ALA A 188 -13.24 0.42 -10.10
N CYS A 189 -13.90 -0.34 -9.22
CA CYS A 189 -15.20 0.00 -8.67
C CYS A 189 -15.17 1.34 -7.91
N VAL A 190 -14.17 1.55 -7.05
CA VAL A 190 -14.00 2.80 -6.30
C VAL A 190 -13.80 3.98 -7.26
N VAL A 191 -12.90 3.85 -8.24
CA VAL A 191 -12.64 4.90 -9.24
C VAL A 191 -13.91 5.27 -10.01
N LEU A 192 -14.62 4.27 -10.53
CA LEU A 192 -15.87 4.50 -11.26
C LEU A 192 -16.94 5.17 -10.38
N GLY A 193 -17.06 4.73 -9.12
CA GLY A 193 -18.00 5.32 -8.18
C GLY A 193 -17.68 6.78 -7.85
N LEU A 194 -16.39 7.12 -7.65
CA LEU A 194 -15.94 8.48 -7.36
C LEU A 194 -16.24 9.45 -8.50
N ILE A 195 -15.97 9.04 -9.74
CA ILE A 195 -16.28 9.85 -10.95
C ILE A 195 -17.81 9.96 -11.11
N GLY A 196 -18.53 8.84 -10.95
CA GLY A 196 -19.99 8.82 -11.07
C GLY A 196 -20.72 9.70 -10.05
N LEU A 197 -20.15 9.85 -8.84
CA LEU A 197 -20.62 10.78 -7.80
C LEU A 197 -20.16 12.23 -8.02
N ARG A 198 -19.29 12.49 -9.00
CA ARG A 198 -18.63 13.78 -9.21
C ARG A 198 -17.85 14.26 -7.99
N TRP A 199 -17.22 13.32 -7.25
CA TRP A 199 -16.36 13.67 -6.12
C TRP A 199 -14.92 13.92 -6.56
N HIS A 200 -14.50 13.28 -7.64
CA HIS A 200 -13.16 13.41 -8.23
C HIS A 200 -13.20 13.37 -9.74
N TYR A 201 -12.25 14.04 -10.38
CA TYR A 201 -11.92 13.86 -11.79
C TYR A 201 -11.13 12.56 -11.98
N PHE A 202 -11.13 12.03 -13.21
CA PHE A 202 -10.32 10.85 -13.54
C PHE A 202 -8.84 11.08 -13.22
N THR A 203 -8.27 12.24 -13.56
CA THR A 203 -6.86 12.55 -13.27
C THR A 203 -6.55 12.64 -11.78
N ASP A 204 -7.52 13.01 -10.93
CA ASP A 204 -7.36 12.98 -9.47
C ASP A 204 -7.20 11.54 -8.97
N THR A 205 -7.90 10.58 -9.59
CA THR A 205 -7.78 9.16 -9.25
C THR A 205 -6.45 8.57 -9.71
N VAL A 206 -5.92 9.00 -10.86
CA VAL A 206 -4.56 8.64 -11.31
C VAL A 206 -3.51 9.14 -10.34
N GLY A 207 -3.62 10.41 -9.89
CA GLY A 207 -2.75 10.98 -8.86
C GLY A 207 -2.82 10.19 -7.55
N GLY A 208 -4.04 9.86 -7.09
CA GLY A 208 -4.24 9.04 -5.89
C GLY A 208 -3.64 7.63 -6.02
N ALA A 209 -3.78 6.99 -7.17
CA ALA A 209 -3.17 5.69 -7.44
C ALA A 209 -1.64 5.77 -7.38
N ALA A 210 -1.04 6.81 -7.96
CA ALA A 210 0.41 7.01 -7.91
C ALA A 210 0.91 7.26 -6.48
N VAL A 211 0.18 8.01 -5.66
CA VAL A 211 0.49 8.17 -4.22
C VAL A 211 0.45 6.82 -3.51
N GLY A 212 -0.62 6.03 -3.70
CA GLY A 212 -0.77 4.73 -3.05
C GLY A 212 0.34 3.74 -3.42
N ILE A 213 0.61 3.56 -4.73
CA ILE A 213 1.67 2.66 -5.22
C ILE A 213 3.04 3.14 -4.76
N GLY A 214 3.35 4.43 -4.94
CA GLY A 214 4.64 5.03 -4.59
C GLY A 214 4.96 4.89 -3.10
N THR A 215 3.95 5.11 -2.24
CA THR A 215 4.08 4.96 -0.79
C THR A 215 4.39 3.52 -0.40
N VAL A 216 3.62 2.54 -0.90
CA VAL A 216 3.83 1.11 -0.58
C VAL A 216 5.17 0.62 -1.08
N ALA A 217 5.54 0.98 -2.32
CA ALA A 217 6.84 0.63 -2.90
C ALA A 217 8.01 1.24 -2.10
N GLY A 218 7.90 2.50 -1.71
CA GLY A 218 8.90 3.20 -0.88
C GLY A 218 9.03 2.56 0.50
N LEU A 219 7.92 2.27 1.19
CA LEU A 219 7.91 1.59 2.48
C LEU A 219 8.53 0.19 2.40
N ALA A 220 8.24 -0.59 1.35
CA ALA A 220 8.83 -1.90 1.14
C ALA A 220 10.35 -1.81 0.98
N LEU A 221 10.88 -0.85 0.21
CA LEU A 221 12.31 -0.60 0.08
C LEU A 221 12.95 -0.20 1.43
N ILE A 222 12.29 0.65 2.21
CA ILE A 222 12.78 1.10 3.52
C ILE A 222 12.85 -0.06 4.50
N LEU A 223 11.82 -0.89 4.58
CA LEU A 223 11.78 -2.06 5.45
C LEU A 223 12.87 -3.06 5.08
N ASP A 224 13.04 -3.35 3.77
CA ASP A 224 14.07 -4.26 3.29
C ASP A 224 15.51 -3.72 3.49
N SER A 225 15.72 -2.41 3.40
CA SER A 225 17.03 -1.79 3.64
C SER A 225 17.47 -1.89 5.11
N ARG A 226 16.54 -1.75 6.05
CA ARG A 226 16.78 -1.94 7.49
C ARG A 226 17.08 -3.41 7.82
N PHE A 227 16.36 -4.32 7.17
CA PHE A 227 16.61 -5.76 7.28
C PHE A 227 18.02 -6.12 6.79
N ALA A 228 18.42 -5.66 5.61
CA ALA A 228 19.75 -5.92 5.06
C ALA A 228 20.88 -5.42 5.99
N ARG A 229 20.71 -4.23 6.57
CA ARG A 229 21.68 -3.68 7.54
C ARG A 229 21.81 -4.54 8.80
N ARG A 230 20.69 -5.02 9.35
CA ARG A 230 20.69 -5.89 10.55
C ARG A 230 21.36 -7.24 10.29
N LEU A 231 21.22 -7.81 9.10
CA LEU A 231 21.95 -9.04 8.72
C LEU A 231 23.44 -8.81 8.65
N LEU A 232 23.89 -7.70 8.03
CA LEU A 232 25.30 -7.34 7.89
C LEU A 232 25.97 -7.05 9.24
N THR A 233 25.27 -6.46 10.20
CA THR A 233 25.79 -6.23 11.56
C THR A 233 25.95 -7.55 12.32
N ARG A 234 24.97 -8.46 12.24
CA ARG A 234 25.05 -9.79 12.90
C ARG A 234 26.18 -10.66 12.32
N SER A 235 26.42 -10.60 11.00
CA SER A 235 27.52 -11.35 10.39
C SER A 235 28.91 -10.85 10.83
N ARG A 236 29.03 -9.59 11.26
CA ARG A 236 30.26 -9.03 11.81
C ARG A 236 30.48 -9.34 13.28
N GLU A 237 29.42 -9.68 14.01
CA GLU A 237 29.46 -10.00 15.43
C GLU A 237 29.66 -11.50 15.73
N GLN A 238 29.66 -12.36 14.71
CA GLN A 238 30.07 -13.76 14.89
C GLN A 238 31.59 -13.84 15.04
N PRO A 239 32.12 -14.19 16.25
CA PRO A 239 33.54 -14.39 16.43
C PRO A 239 33.97 -15.56 15.54
N THR A 240 35.01 -15.36 14.75
CA THR A 240 35.72 -16.46 14.09
C THR A 240 36.21 -17.38 15.19
N SER A 241 35.59 -18.56 15.34
CA SER A 241 36.07 -19.59 16.28
C SER A 241 37.54 -19.87 15.96
N PRO A 242 38.46 -19.75 16.92
CA PRO A 242 39.86 -20.08 16.67
C PRO A 242 39.92 -21.57 16.30
N VAL A 243 40.45 -21.83 15.09
CA VAL A 243 40.78 -23.21 14.68
C VAL A 243 41.89 -23.67 15.57
N HIS A 244 41.60 -24.50 16.59
CA HIS A 244 42.58 -25.20 17.35
C HIS A 244 43.23 -26.22 16.42
N PHE A 245 44.40 -25.88 15.90
CA PHE A 245 45.33 -26.88 15.37
C PHE A 245 45.93 -27.59 16.55
N THR A 246 45.49 -28.82 16.85
CA THR A 246 46.22 -29.79 17.68
C THR A 246 47.29 -30.39 16.81
N CYS A 247 48.57 -30.12 17.18
CA CYS A 247 49.75 -30.88 16.73
C CYS A 247 49.79 -32.27 17.40
#